data_b1837911359c134ac257dd25d5ec01ad
#
_entry.id   b1837911359c134ac257dd25d5ec01ad
#
_cell.length_a   1.000
_cell.length_b   1.000
_cell.length_c   1.000
_cell.angle_alpha   90.00
_cell.angle_beta   90.00
_cell.angle_gamma   90.00
#
_symmetry.space_group_name_H-M   'P 1'
#
loop_
_entity.id
_entity.type
_entity.pdbx_description
1 polymer ?
#
loop_
_entity_poly.entity_id
_entity_poly.type
_entity_poly.pdbx_seq_one_letter_code
_entity_poly.pdbx_strand_id
1 'polypeptide(L)'
;MKAMKHRKSIAVILAFALAFTMSMSSVAFAAEGDGYLSLGADLSDSERNTVMDLLGVDDPDNYTVLYVTNADEHKYLDSYVDSNQIGDRALSSVLIKEQSGSDIDVEIHNIGYCTESMYRNALQTAGVEGAEVVVAGPFEISGTAALVGTIKAYEKMSGETVDDEVIEGAVDELTTTGEVGEEIGDKEAAGDIVSDVKEQLAENPDMSDQEIEEAIKQAAQEAGYDLSQSTIEKIKDMVKNLQGLDIDWGGLKDKLQGIDAGGWFQRLVNWVKGFF
;
A
#
# COMPACT_ATOMS: atom_id res chain seq x y z
N MET A 1 49.68 -70.51 17.40
CA MET A 1 48.20 -70.65 17.37
C MET A 1 47.57 -69.34 17.03
N LYS A 2 46.65 -69.31 16.10
CA LYS A 2 46.12 -68.24 15.26
C LYS A 2 45.74 -66.95 15.96
N ALA A 3 46.33 -65.83 15.51
CA ALA A 3 45.86 -64.45 15.77
C ALA A 3 44.81 -64.10 14.76
N MET A 4 43.62 -63.69 15.25
CA MET A 4 42.54 -63.11 14.42
C MET A 4 42.64 -61.61 14.45
N LYS A 5 42.87 -61.03 13.29
CA LYS A 5 42.86 -59.59 13.03
C LYS A 5 41.40 -59.06 13.06
N HIS A 6 41.04 -58.19 13.98
CA HIS A 6 39.85 -57.38 13.84
C HIS A 6 40.19 -56.09 13.10
N ARG A 7 39.65 -55.95 11.88
CA ARG A 7 39.63 -54.74 11.12
C ARG A 7 38.53 -53.87 11.69
N LYS A 8 38.90 -52.76 12.30
CA LYS A 8 37.95 -51.70 12.65
C LYS A 8 37.61 -50.91 11.39
N SER A 9 36.38 -51.07 10.92
CA SER A 9 35.81 -50.22 9.88
C SER A 9 35.50 -48.85 10.50
N ILE A 10 36.21 -47.83 10.07
CA ILE A 10 35.90 -46.44 10.37
C ILE A 10 34.78 -46.03 9.42
N ALA A 11 33.57 -45.96 9.96
CA ALA A 11 32.45 -45.34 9.26
C ALA A 11 32.66 -43.81 9.31
N VAL A 12 33.00 -43.24 8.17
CA VAL A 12 33.00 -41.77 7.98
C VAL A 12 31.55 -41.36 7.82
N ILE A 13 31.01 -40.78 8.89
CA ILE A 13 29.72 -40.08 8.84
C ILE A 13 29.99 -38.74 8.15
N LEU A 14 29.69 -38.68 6.85
CA LEU A 14 29.61 -37.40 6.14
C LEU A 14 28.36 -36.69 6.63
N ALA A 15 28.53 -35.78 7.58
CA ALA A 15 27.50 -34.80 7.90
C ALA A 15 27.35 -33.84 6.71
N PHE A 16 26.33 -34.06 5.89
CA PHE A 16 25.85 -33.06 4.93
C PHE A 16 25.23 -31.91 5.73
N ALA A 17 26.05 -30.96 6.11
CA ALA A 17 25.53 -29.65 6.50
C ALA A 17 24.99 -29.01 5.21
N LEU A 18 23.69 -29.17 4.98
CA LEU A 18 22.96 -28.37 4.02
C LEU A 18 22.96 -26.95 4.60
N ALA A 19 23.95 -26.14 4.22
CA ALA A 19 23.88 -24.71 4.35
C ALA A 19 22.80 -24.27 3.38
N PHE A 20 21.59 -24.12 3.90
CA PHE A 20 20.54 -23.35 3.25
C PHE A 20 21.02 -21.90 3.32
N THR A 21 21.87 -21.51 2.39
CA THR A 21 22.08 -20.11 2.10
C THR A 21 20.76 -19.62 1.53
N MET A 22 19.95 -18.98 2.34
CA MET A 22 18.99 -18.03 1.83
C MET A 22 19.82 -17.03 1.02
N SER A 23 19.91 -17.25 -0.26
CA SER A 23 20.22 -16.19 -1.19
C SER A 23 19.03 -15.23 -1.07
N MET A 24 19.19 -14.19 -0.29
CA MET A 24 18.49 -12.96 -0.57
C MET A 24 18.92 -12.62 -1.99
N SER A 25 18.15 -13.09 -2.94
CA SER A 25 18.17 -12.53 -4.27
C SER A 25 17.69 -11.10 -4.08
N SER A 26 18.64 -10.18 -3.90
CA SER A 26 18.38 -8.82 -4.32
C SER A 26 17.96 -8.96 -5.77
N VAL A 27 16.68 -8.87 -6.04
CA VAL A 27 16.15 -8.76 -7.39
C VAL A 27 16.82 -7.49 -7.92
N ALA A 28 17.87 -7.68 -8.70
CA ALA A 28 18.44 -6.57 -9.43
C ALA A 28 17.36 -6.19 -10.45
N PHE A 29 16.64 -5.13 -10.17
CA PHE A 29 15.73 -4.53 -11.13
C PHE A 29 16.53 -4.28 -12.40
N ALA A 30 16.16 -4.94 -13.46
CA ALA A 30 16.60 -4.58 -14.78
C ALA A 30 15.80 -3.33 -15.15
N ALA A 31 16.30 -2.18 -14.74
CA ALA A 31 15.80 -0.91 -15.22
C ALA A 31 16.15 -0.78 -16.70
N GLU A 32 15.29 -1.29 -17.56
CA GLU A 32 15.19 -0.77 -18.93
C GLU A 32 14.17 0.37 -18.90
N GLY A 33 14.56 1.52 -18.32
CA GLY A 33 13.73 2.71 -18.26
C GLY A 33 13.79 3.43 -16.91
N ASP A 34 13.41 4.71 -16.93
CA ASP A 34 13.40 5.59 -15.73
C ASP A 34 12.25 5.29 -14.74
N GLY A 35 11.44 4.23 -14.98
CA GLY A 35 10.30 3.84 -14.15
C GLY A 35 9.15 3.21 -14.96
N TYR A 36 7.97 3.11 -14.33
CA TYR A 36 6.76 2.56 -14.92
C TYR A 36 5.69 3.63 -15.03
N LEU A 37 5.13 3.77 -16.22
CA LEU A 37 4.08 4.73 -16.55
C LEU A 37 2.77 3.98 -16.82
N SER A 38 1.82 4.06 -15.89
CA SER A 38 0.48 3.51 -16.09
C SER A 38 -0.46 4.61 -16.54
N LEU A 39 -1.02 4.48 -17.74
CA LEU A 39 -1.91 5.47 -18.34
C LEU A 39 -3.35 4.95 -18.39
N GLY A 40 -4.31 5.83 -18.13
CA GLY A 40 -5.71 5.54 -18.40
C GLY A 40 -5.93 5.26 -19.89
N ALA A 41 -6.58 4.14 -20.21
CA ALA A 41 -6.74 3.70 -21.59
C ALA A 41 -7.67 4.59 -22.43
N ASP A 42 -8.55 5.37 -21.79
CA ASP A 42 -9.57 6.19 -22.44
C ASP A 42 -9.17 7.68 -22.57
N LEU A 43 -7.90 8.00 -22.30
CA LEU A 43 -7.37 9.34 -22.52
C LEU A 43 -7.39 9.71 -23.99
N SER A 44 -7.98 10.86 -24.34
CA SER A 44 -7.76 11.49 -25.65
C SER A 44 -6.33 12.02 -25.76
N ASP A 45 -5.86 12.31 -26.96
CA ASP A 45 -4.51 12.85 -27.18
C ASP A 45 -4.25 14.11 -26.36
N SER A 46 -5.23 15.01 -26.23
CA SER A 46 -5.10 16.23 -25.43
C SER A 46 -5.04 15.93 -23.93
N GLU A 47 -5.87 15.03 -23.43
CA GLU A 47 -5.85 14.61 -22.02
C GLU A 47 -4.55 13.91 -21.68
N ARG A 48 -4.06 13.05 -22.58
CA ARG A 48 -2.79 12.35 -22.43
C ARG A 48 -1.62 13.34 -22.30
N ASN A 49 -1.55 14.35 -23.19
CA ASN A 49 -0.50 15.36 -23.10
C ASN A 49 -0.54 16.11 -21.75
N THR A 50 -1.74 16.48 -21.29
CA THR A 50 -1.91 17.13 -19.98
C THR A 50 -1.41 16.24 -18.84
N VAL A 51 -1.76 14.96 -18.85
CA VAL A 51 -1.34 14.01 -17.83
C VAL A 51 0.18 13.80 -17.88
N MET A 52 0.76 13.65 -19.07
CA MET A 52 2.23 13.50 -19.24
C MET A 52 2.99 14.71 -18.68
N ASP A 53 2.51 15.93 -18.95
CA ASP A 53 3.10 17.16 -18.41
C ASP A 53 3.05 17.17 -16.87
N LEU A 54 1.92 16.76 -16.27
CA LEU A 54 1.74 16.73 -14.82
C LEU A 54 2.57 15.63 -14.14
N LEU A 55 2.77 14.49 -14.81
CA LEU A 55 3.64 13.41 -14.34
C LEU A 55 5.14 13.71 -14.55
N GLY A 56 5.49 14.82 -15.21
CA GLY A 56 6.87 15.16 -15.52
C GLY A 56 7.52 14.22 -16.54
N VAL A 57 6.73 13.68 -17.47
CA VAL A 57 7.18 12.73 -18.50
C VAL A 57 7.32 13.45 -19.84
N ASP A 58 8.55 13.76 -20.22
CA ASP A 58 8.85 14.40 -21.51
C ASP A 58 8.81 13.40 -22.68
N ASP A 59 9.31 12.19 -22.47
CA ASP A 59 9.37 11.12 -23.47
C ASP A 59 8.93 9.79 -22.87
N PRO A 60 7.76 9.28 -23.25
CA PRO A 60 7.24 8.00 -22.73
C PRO A 60 8.09 6.78 -23.11
N ASP A 61 8.93 6.89 -24.16
CA ASP A 61 9.81 5.79 -24.58
C ASP A 61 10.90 5.48 -23.54
N ASN A 62 11.14 6.40 -22.59
CA ASN A 62 12.05 6.19 -21.47
C ASN A 62 11.45 5.34 -20.35
N TYR A 63 10.17 4.99 -20.42
CA TYR A 63 9.43 4.28 -19.37
C TYR A 63 8.83 2.99 -19.88
N THR A 64 8.59 2.06 -18.96
CA THR A 64 7.72 0.91 -19.25
C THR A 64 6.26 1.34 -19.17
N VAL A 65 5.59 1.43 -20.32
CA VAL A 65 4.22 1.93 -20.40
C VAL A 65 3.21 0.78 -20.22
N LEU A 66 2.27 0.99 -19.30
CA LEU A 66 1.12 0.13 -19.04
C LEU A 66 -0.17 0.91 -19.32
N TYR A 67 -1.27 0.19 -19.49
CA TYR A 67 -2.60 0.79 -19.64
C TYR A 67 -3.56 0.16 -18.64
N VAL A 68 -4.33 1.00 -17.95
CA VAL A 68 -5.45 0.59 -17.12
C VAL A 68 -6.72 0.88 -17.90
N THR A 69 -7.56 -0.14 -18.07
CA THR A 69 -8.85 -0.04 -18.71
C THR A 69 -9.95 0.19 -17.70
N ASN A 70 -11.09 0.74 -18.13
CA ASN A 70 -12.25 0.86 -17.25
C ASN A 70 -12.75 -0.51 -16.74
N ALA A 71 -12.55 -1.59 -17.50
CA ALA A 71 -12.82 -2.94 -17.02
C ALA A 71 -11.89 -3.39 -15.88
N ASP A 72 -10.63 -2.93 -15.88
CA ASP A 72 -9.72 -3.17 -14.75
C ASP A 72 -10.17 -2.42 -13.50
N GLU A 73 -10.66 -1.19 -13.66
CA GLU A 73 -11.22 -0.40 -12.56
C GLU A 73 -12.43 -1.10 -11.95
N HIS A 74 -13.40 -1.47 -12.78
CA HIS A 74 -14.61 -2.17 -12.33
C HIS A 74 -14.30 -3.50 -11.62
N LYS A 75 -13.27 -4.23 -12.06
CA LYS A 75 -12.88 -5.49 -11.43
C LYS A 75 -12.63 -5.34 -9.93
N TYR A 76 -11.99 -4.25 -9.51
CA TYR A 76 -11.55 -4.07 -8.12
C TYR A 76 -12.41 -3.05 -7.35
N LEU A 77 -13.12 -2.15 -8.04
CA LEU A 77 -13.84 -1.04 -7.41
C LEU A 77 -15.34 -1.30 -7.25
N ASP A 78 -15.98 -2.15 -8.07
CA ASP A 78 -17.45 -2.33 -8.09
C ASP A 78 -18.04 -2.79 -6.74
N SER A 79 -17.25 -3.45 -5.90
CA SER A 79 -17.69 -3.90 -4.56
C SER A 79 -17.69 -2.78 -3.51
N TYR A 80 -16.97 -1.68 -3.76
CA TYR A 80 -16.68 -0.64 -2.77
C TYR A 80 -17.10 0.76 -3.21
N VAL A 81 -17.22 1.00 -4.51
CA VAL A 81 -17.50 2.32 -5.08
C VAL A 81 -18.70 2.23 -6.01
N ASP A 82 -19.65 3.17 -5.88
CA ASP A 82 -20.78 3.26 -6.81
C ASP A 82 -20.28 3.39 -8.25
N SER A 83 -20.84 2.59 -9.17
CA SER A 83 -20.46 2.60 -10.59
C SER A 83 -20.53 4.00 -11.23
N ASN A 84 -21.41 4.88 -10.72
CA ASN A 84 -21.47 6.27 -11.17
C ASN A 84 -20.25 7.10 -10.75
N GLN A 85 -19.55 6.69 -9.69
CA GLN A 85 -18.33 7.37 -9.20
C GLN A 85 -17.09 6.83 -9.92
N ILE A 86 -17.08 5.54 -10.28
CA ILE A 86 -16.03 4.95 -11.11
C ILE A 86 -16.07 5.59 -12.50
N GLY A 87 -17.27 5.77 -13.05
CA GLY A 87 -17.49 6.34 -14.38
C GLY A 87 -17.24 5.34 -15.52
N ASP A 88 -17.30 5.86 -16.76
CA ASP A 88 -17.22 5.04 -17.97
C ASP A 88 -15.83 5.13 -18.65
N ARG A 89 -14.86 5.84 -18.05
CA ARG A 89 -13.57 6.13 -18.67
C ARG A 89 -12.43 6.00 -17.66
N ALA A 90 -11.42 5.21 -18.00
CA ALA A 90 -10.16 5.15 -17.30
C ALA A 90 -9.27 6.33 -17.70
N LEU A 91 -9.14 7.32 -16.83
CA LEU A 91 -8.43 8.58 -17.11
C LEU A 91 -7.24 8.84 -16.17
N SER A 92 -7.34 8.42 -14.90
CA SER A 92 -6.23 8.63 -13.97
C SER A 92 -5.01 7.83 -14.40
N SER A 93 -3.85 8.43 -14.19
CA SER A 93 -2.57 7.89 -14.64
C SER A 93 -1.53 8.07 -13.54
N VAL A 94 -0.53 7.23 -13.59
CA VAL A 94 0.49 7.16 -12.53
C VAL A 94 1.87 6.96 -13.15
N LEU A 95 2.84 7.66 -12.59
CA LEU A 95 4.25 7.36 -12.74
C LEU A 95 4.77 6.79 -11.43
N ILE A 96 5.37 5.60 -11.47
CA ILE A 96 6.05 5.00 -10.33
C ILE A 96 7.52 4.78 -10.66
N LYS A 97 8.39 5.19 -9.75
CA LYS A 97 9.83 4.97 -9.80
C LYS A 97 10.30 4.27 -8.55
N GLU A 98 11.33 3.46 -8.68
CA GLU A 98 11.99 2.87 -7.53
C GLU A 98 12.71 3.94 -6.71
N GLN A 99 12.52 3.87 -5.39
CA GLN A 99 13.20 4.70 -4.41
C GLN A 99 13.96 3.83 -3.42
N SER A 100 15.09 4.31 -2.92
CA SER A 100 15.85 3.57 -1.91
C SER A 100 15.19 3.68 -0.53
N GLY A 101 15.09 2.56 0.17
CA GLY A 101 14.41 2.46 1.46
C GLY A 101 13.03 1.83 1.32
N SER A 102 12.20 1.97 2.35
CA SER A 102 10.83 1.43 2.39
C SER A 102 9.75 2.50 2.20
N ASP A 103 10.12 3.77 2.17
CA ASP A 103 9.18 4.89 2.11
C ASP A 103 8.44 4.94 0.77
N ILE A 104 7.20 5.42 0.81
CA ILE A 104 6.40 5.70 -0.38
C ILE A 104 6.09 7.19 -0.38
N ASP A 105 6.73 7.90 -1.32
CA ASP A 105 6.42 9.30 -1.57
C ASP A 105 5.32 9.41 -2.61
N VAL A 106 4.24 10.11 -2.28
CA VAL A 106 3.09 10.29 -3.16
C VAL A 106 2.89 11.76 -3.45
N GLU A 107 2.75 12.11 -4.72
CA GLU A 107 2.34 13.42 -5.21
C GLU A 107 1.10 13.28 -6.09
N ILE A 108 0.13 14.19 -5.95
CA ILE A 108 -1.14 14.14 -6.68
C ILE A 108 -1.41 15.43 -7.47
N HIS A 109 -1.93 15.28 -8.68
CA HIS A 109 -2.32 16.39 -9.55
C HIS A 109 -3.72 16.19 -10.11
N ASN A 110 -4.61 17.17 -9.93
CA ASN A 110 -6.01 17.11 -10.38
C ASN A 110 -6.78 15.89 -9.81
N ILE A 111 -6.49 15.51 -8.58
CA ILE A 111 -7.20 14.47 -7.84
C ILE A 111 -7.99 15.13 -6.70
N GLY A 112 -9.32 14.98 -6.73
CA GLY A 112 -10.20 15.67 -5.78
C GLY A 112 -10.73 14.79 -4.64
N TYR A 113 -10.73 13.47 -4.81
CA TYR A 113 -11.28 12.56 -3.80
C TYR A 113 -10.18 11.91 -2.95
N CYS A 114 -9.20 11.26 -3.55
CA CYS A 114 -8.11 10.61 -2.84
C CYS A 114 -7.03 11.63 -2.42
N THR A 115 -6.43 11.43 -1.24
CA THR A 115 -5.29 12.19 -0.74
C THR A 115 -3.99 11.41 -0.85
N GLU A 116 -2.85 12.06 -0.65
CA GLU A 116 -1.54 11.40 -0.63
C GLU A 116 -1.45 10.35 0.47
N SER A 117 -2.01 10.65 1.68
CA SER A 117 -2.05 9.71 2.80
C SER A 117 -2.90 8.47 2.48
N MET A 118 -4.07 8.65 1.85
CA MET A 118 -4.92 7.54 1.42
C MET A 118 -4.20 6.61 0.44
N TYR A 119 -3.51 7.15 -0.57
CA TYR A 119 -2.71 6.33 -1.48
C TYR A 119 -1.59 5.60 -0.76
N ARG A 120 -0.81 6.31 0.06
CA ARG A 120 0.30 5.71 0.80
C ARG A 120 -0.16 4.53 1.64
N ASN A 121 -1.23 4.70 2.42
CA ASN A 121 -1.77 3.67 3.29
C ASN A 121 -2.22 2.43 2.49
N ALA A 122 -2.97 2.62 1.41
CA ALA A 122 -3.45 1.53 0.56
C ALA A 122 -2.31 0.80 -0.18
N LEU A 123 -1.30 1.54 -0.64
CA LEU A 123 -0.13 0.96 -1.29
C LEU A 123 0.72 0.14 -0.31
N GLN A 124 0.84 0.58 0.94
CA GLN A 124 1.50 -0.21 1.99
C GLN A 124 0.74 -1.52 2.27
N THR A 125 -0.59 -1.48 2.31
CA THR A 125 -1.43 -2.68 2.43
C THR A 125 -1.19 -3.64 1.26
N ALA A 126 -1.03 -3.13 0.05
CA ALA A 126 -0.69 -3.91 -1.14
C ALA A 126 0.78 -4.39 -1.17
N GLY A 127 1.57 -4.11 -0.15
CA GLY A 127 2.97 -4.54 -0.06
C GLY A 127 3.96 -3.71 -0.88
N VAL A 128 3.54 -2.55 -1.41
CA VAL A 128 4.45 -1.64 -2.13
C VAL A 128 5.50 -1.08 -1.18
N GLU A 129 6.73 -1.00 -1.65
CA GLU A 129 7.89 -0.48 -0.90
C GLU A 129 8.79 0.34 -1.79
N GLY A 130 9.46 1.34 -1.20
CA GLY A 130 10.53 2.09 -1.86
C GLY A 130 10.11 2.70 -3.19
N ALA A 131 9.05 3.49 -3.19
CA ALA A 131 8.48 4.03 -4.41
C ALA A 131 8.21 5.54 -4.35
N GLU A 132 8.59 6.25 -5.40
CA GLU A 132 8.10 7.59 -5.73
C GLU A 132 6.91 7.43 -6.68
N VAL A 133 5.75 7.92 -6.29
CA VAL A 133 4.47 7.76 -6.99
C VAL A 133 3.89 9.13 -7.31
N VAL A 134 3.73 9.45 -8.58
CA VAL A 134 3.04 10.67 -9.02
C VAL A 134 1.74 10.29 -9.70
N VAL A 135 0.61 10.78 -9.21
CA VAL A 135 -0.73 10.51 -9.75
C VAL A 135 -1.28 11.75 -10.42
N ALA A 136 -1.85 11.60 -11.62
CA ALA A 136 -2.42 12.72 -12.35
C ALA A 136 -3.76 12.38 -13.02
N GLY A 137 -4.67 13.36 -12.97
CA GLY A 137 -5.86 13.42 -13.81
C GLY A 137 -5.74 14.51 -14.88
N PRO A 138 -6.38 14.37 -16.06
CA PRO A 138 -6.38 15.42 -17.08
C PRO A 138 -7.17 16.67 -16.66
N PHE A 139 -8.05 16.52 -15.70
CA PHE A 139 -8.81 17.52 -14.96
C PHE A 139 -9.16 16.91 -13.59
N GLU A 140 -9.82 17.65 -12.70
CA GLU A 140 -10.17 17.11 -11.38
C GLU A 140 -11.08 15.88 -11.48
N ILE A 141 -10.58 14.73 -10.97
CA ILE A 141 -11.24 13.42 -10.93
C ILE A 141 -11.08 12.78 -9.56
N SER A 142 -11.77 11.66 -9.30
CA SER A 142 -11.70 10.96 -8.02
C SER A 142 -10.30 10.41 -7.70
N GLY A 143 -9.67 9.77 -8.66
CA GLY A 143 -8.35 9.16 -8.51
C GLY A 143 -8.35 7.69 -8.04
N THR A 144 -9.50 7.12 -7.71
CA THR A 144 -9.60 5.73 -7.19
C THR A 144 -8.95 4.69 -8.12
N ALA A 145 -9.09 4.88 -9.42
CA ALA A 145 -8.49 4.01 -10.44
C ALA A 145 -6.96 4.04 -10.47
N ALA A 146 -6.34 5.14 -10.05
CA ALA A 146 -4.89 5.25 -10.02
C ALA A 146 -4.25 4.28 -9.01
N LEU A 147 -4.96 3.89 -7.93
CA LEU A 147 -4.46 2.86 -7.00
C LEU A 147 -4.22 1.53 -7.73
N VAL A 148 -5.21 1.06 -8.48
CA VAL A 148 -5.10 -0.17 -9.29
C VAL A 148 -3.95 -0.07 -10.28
N GLY A 149 -3.82 1.09 -10.93
CA GLY A 149 -2.72 1.37 -11.86
C GLY A 149 -1.35 1.32 -11.21
N THR A 150 -1.24 1.86 -9.98
CA THR A 150 0.01 1.86 -9.21
C THR A 150 0.40 0.44 -8.80
N ILE A 151 -0.55 -0.34 -8.28
CA ILE A 151 -0.28 -1.73 -7.87
C ILE A 151 0.16 -2.57 -9.08
N LYS A 152 -0.55 -2.46 -10.21
CA LYS A 152 -0.17 -3.16 -11.45
C LYS A 152 1.20 -2.74 -11.98
N ALA A 153 1.56 -1.47 -11.86
CA ALA A 153 2.87 -0.97 -12.24
C ALA A 153 3.96 -1.51 -11.29
N TYR A 154 3.66 -1.57 -9.99
CA TYR A 154 4.55 -2.16 -9.00
C TYR A 154 4.78 -3.66 -9.23
N GLU A 155 3.74 -4.45 -9.54
CA GLU A 155 3.89 -5.86 -9.92
C GLU A 155 4.88 -6.06 -11.08
N LYS A 156 4.82 -5.15 -12.08
CA LYS A 156 5.74 -5.19 -13.22
C LYS A 156 7.15 -4.76 -12.84
N MET A 157 7.27 -3.80 -11.94
CA MET A 157 8.52 -3.27 -11.43
C MET A 157 9.25 -4.30 -10.56
N SER A 158 8.57 -4.89 -9.58
CA SER A 158 9.12 -5.86 -8.64
C SER A 158 9.26 -7.27 -9.22
N GLY A 159 8.45 -7.61 -10.22
CA GLY A 159 8.30 -8.98 -10.70
C GLY A 159 7.51 -9.89 -9.76
N GLU A 160 6.93 -9.33 -8.70
CA GLU A 160 6.04 -9.99 -7.74
C GLU A 160 4.59 -9.79 -8.18
N THR A 161 3.71 -10.69 -7.77
CA THR A 161 2.27 -10.59 -8.02
C THR A 161 1.58 -10.32 -6.69
N VAL A 162 0.75 -9.31 -6.64
CA VAL A 162 -0.11 -9.01 -5.50
C VAL A 162 -1.42 -9.78 -5.67
N ASP A 163 -1.83 -10.51 -4.65
CA ASP A 163 -3.08 -11.27 -4.70
C ASP A 163 -4.28 -10.34 -4.91
N ASP A 164 -5.23 -10.75 -5.73
CA ASP A 164 -6.44 -9.96 -6.02
C ASP A 164 -7.18 -9.56 -4.73
N GLU A 165 -7.24 -10.45 -3.73
CA GLU A 165 -7.88 -10.17 -2.43
C GLU A 165 -7.15 -9.06 -1.65
N VAL A 166 -5.82 -8.98 -1.77
CA VAL A 166 -5.02 -7.90 -1.15
C VAL A 166 -5.25 -6.58 -1.89
N ILE A 167 -5.35 -6.60 -3.22
CA ILE A 167 -5.71 -5.40 -4.02
C ILE A 167 -7.10 -4.90 -3.62
N GLU A 168 -8.08 -5.81 -3.48
CA GLU A 168 -9.43 -5.47 -3.02
C GLU A 168 -9.41 -4.87 -1.60
N GLY A 169 -8.61 -5.42 -0.69
CA GLY A 169 -8.43 -4.87 0.65
C GLY A 169 -7.82 -3.47 0.66
N ALA A 170 -6.83 -3.20 -0.19
CA ALA A 170 -6.25 -1.87 -0.35
C ALA A 170 -7.25 -0.86 -0.94
N VAL A 171 -8.13 -1.30 -1.84
CA VAL A 171 -9.22 -0.49 -2.38
C VAL A 171 -10.28 -0.21 -1.31
N ASP A 172 -10.69 -1.21 -0.52
CA ASP A 172 -11.62 -1.06 0.61
C ASP A 172 -11.08 -0.03 1.62
N GLU A 173 -9.80 -0.13 1.97
CA GLU A 173 -9.13 0.82 2.85
C GLU A 173 -9.18 2.25 2.29
N LEU A 174 -8.80 2.44 1.02
CA LEU A 174 -8.80 3.76 0.40
C LEU A 174 -10.19 4.37 0.36
N THR A 175 -11.21 3.60 -0.03
CA THR A 175 -12.59 4.07 -0.15
C THR A 175 -13.22 4.35 1.21
N THR A 176 -13.03 3.45 2.18
CA THR A 176 -13.50 3.66 3.57
C THR A 176 -12.86 4.90 4.18
N THR A 177 -11.56 5.10 3.99
CA THR A 177 -10.86 6.31 4.46
C THR A 177 -11.44 7.57 3.83
N GLY A 178 -11.75 7.54 2.52
CA GLY A 178 -12.39 8.65 1.82
C GLY A 178 -13.78 8.99 2.39
N GLU A 179 -14.61 7.99 2.64
CA GLU A 179 -15.94 8.17 3.25
C GLU A 179 -15.86 8.75 4.67
N VAL A 180 -14.91 8.27 5.48
CA VAL A 180 -14.64 8.82 6.82
C VAL A 180 -14.21 10.27 6.70
N GLY A 181 -13.32 10.60 5.77
CA GLY A 181 -12.86 11.96 5.52
C GLY A 181 -13.98 12.91 5.08
N GLU A 182 -14.93 12.43 4.30
CA GLU A 182 -16.13 13.22 3.95
C GLU A 182 -17.04 13.46 5.15
N GLU A 183 -17.21 12.47 6.04
CA GLU A 183 -18.04 12.60 7.24
C GLU A 183 -17.44 13.60 8.24
N ILE A 184 -16.12 13.53 8.50
CA ILE A 184 -15.46 14.45 9.45
C ILE A 184 -15.05 15.78 8.83
N GLY A 185 -15.12 15.92 7.50
CA GLY A 185 -14.72 17.11 6.75
C GLY A 185 -13.20 17.30 6.63
N ASP A 186 -12.42 16.25 6.87
CA ASP A 186 -10.95 16.25 6.82
C ASP A 186 -10.41 14.89 6.37
N LYS A 187 -10.01 14.79 5.10
CA LYS A 187 -9.54 13.55 4.49
C LYS A 187 -8.14 13.15 4.94
N GLU A 188 -7.28 14.14 5.26
CA GLU A 188 -5.95 13.85 5.79
C GLU A 188 -6.05 13.26 7.20
N ALA A 189 -6.86 13.87 8.07
CA ALA A 189 -7.12 13.33 9.40
C ALA A 189 -7.73 11.91 9.35
N ALA A 190 -8.60 11.63 8.38
CA ALA A 190 -9.12 10.27 8.18
C ALA A 190 -8.01 9.29 7.80
N GLY A 191 -7.08 9.70 6.94
CA GLY A 191 -5.90 8.92 6.58
C GLY A 191 -5.02 8.63 7.79
N ASP A 192 -4.79 9.61 8.65
CA ASP A 192 -4.02 9.45 9.88
C ASP A 192 -4.71 8.47 10.86
N ILE A 193 -6.03 8.62 11.07
CA ILE A 193 -6.82 7.72 11.92
C ILE A 193 -6.70 6.27 11.44
N VAL A 194 -6.86 6.01 10.15
CA VAL A 194 -6.77 4.66 9.59
C VAL A 194 -5.35 4.12 9.70
N SER A 195 -4.33 4.96 9.46
CA SER A 195 -2.92 4.59 9.63
C SER A 195 -2.60 4.16 11.06
N ASP A 196 -3.06 4.92 12.06
CA ASP A 196 -2.86 4.62 13.48
C ASP A 196 -3.53 3.29 13.90
N VAL A 197 -4.73 3.02 13.38
CA VAL A 197 -5.42 1.74 13.62
C VAL A 197 -4.66 0.58 12.98
N LYS A 198 -4.13 0.77 11.77
CA LYS A 198 -3.31 -0.24 11.09
C LYS A 198 -1.99 -0.50 11.81
N GLU A 199 -1.34 0.51 12.37
CA GLU A 199 -0.13 0.32 13.18
C GLU A 199 -0.42 -0.58 14.38
N GLN A 200 -1.52 -0.33 15.10
CA GLN A 200 -1.95 -1.17 16.20
C GLN A 200 -2.30 -2.60 15.74
N LEU A 201 -2.95 -2.74 14.59
CA LEU A 201 -3.23 -4.05 13.98
C LEU A 201 -1.94 -4.77 13.61
N ALA A 202 -0.96 -4.09 13.03
CA ALA A 202 0.34 -4.68 12.69
C ALA A 202 1.15 -5.11 13.93
N GLU A 203 0.92 -4.45 15.08
CA GLU A 203 1.48 -4.88 16.37
C GLU A 203 0.76 -6.11 16.97
N ASN A 204 -0.53 -6.23 16.76
CA ASN A 204 -1.37 -7.34 17.23
C ASN A 204 -2.36 -7.76 16.13
N PRO A 205 -1.95 -8.60 15.16
CA PRO A 205 -2.81 -9.03 14.07
C PRO A 205 -4.07 -9.81 14.51
N ASP A 206 -4.10 -10.31 15.73
CA ASP A 206 -5.21 -11.08 16.29
C ASP A 206 -6.16 -10.23 17.18
N MET A 207 -6.25 -8.91 16.93
CA MET A 207 -7.14 -8.02 17.68
C MET A 207 -8.58 -8.52 17.63
N SER A 208 -9.24 -8.51 18.80
CA SER A 208 -10.69 -8.77 18.89
C SER A 208 -11.50 -7.57 18.40
N ASP A 209 -12.77 -7.78 18.07
CA ASP A 209 -13.69 -6.71 17.66
C ASP A 209 -13.72 -5.53 18.65
N GLN A 210 -13.60 -5.83 19.96
CA GLN A 210 -13.57 -4.80 20.99
C GLN A 210 -12.26 -4.01 20.97
N GLU A 211 -11.12 -4.67 20.80
CA GLU A 211 -9.80 -4.01 20.71
C GLU A 211 -9.72 -3.13 19.47
N ILE A 212 -10.25 -3.59 18.33
CA ILE A 212 -10.35 -2.78 17.10
C ILE A 212 -11.20 -1.53 17.34
N GLU A 213 -12.37 -1.68 17.97
CA GLU A 213 -13.25 -0.55 18.28
C GLU A 213 -12.60 0.46 19.23
N GLU A 214 -11.84 -0.02 20.23
CA GLU A 214 -11.07 0.82 21.15
C GLU A 214 -9.95 1.55 20.42
N ALA A 215 -9.21 0.87 19.54
CA ALA A 215 -8.17 1.48 18.71
C ALA A 215 -8.71 2.58 17.81
N ILE A 216 -9.85 2.35 17.13
CA ILE A 216 -10.50 3.34 16.28
C ILE A 216 -10.90 4.58 17.08
N LYS A 217 -11.52 4.39 18.25
CA LYS A 217 -11.93 5.50 19.11
C LYS A 217 -10.74 6.28 19.63
N GLN A 218 -9.66 5.60 19.99
CA GLN A 218 -8.43 6.24 20.44
C GLN A 218 -7.81 7.06 19.32
N ALA A 219 -7.58 6.50 18.14
CA ALA A 219 -7.01 7.19 16.99
C ALA A 219 -7.84 8.44 16.62
N ALA A 220 -9.16 8.32 16.59
CA ALA A 220 -10.05 9.44 16.31
C ALA A 220 -9.93 10.57 17.37
N GLN A 221 -9.90 10.22 18.66
CA GLN A 221 -9.74 11.18 19.75
C GLN A 221 -8.38 11.89 19.70
N GLU A 222 -7.31 11.16 19.38
CA GLU A 222 -5.96 11.72 19.21
C GLU A 222 -5.89 12.70 18.03
N ALA A 223 -6.60 12.40 16.94
CA ALA A 223 -6.79 13.31 15.81
C ALA A 223 -7.76 14.48 16.12
N GLY A 224 -8.47 14.44 17.24
CA GLY A 224 -9.39 15.51 17.68
C GLY A 224 -10.82 15.35 17.13
N TYR A 225 -11.23 14.15 16.73
CA TYR A 225 -12.54 13.87 16.16
C TYR A 225 -13.36 12.90 17.01
N ASP A 226 -14.68 13.10 17.01
CA ASP A 226 -15.66 12.15 17.53
C ASP A 226 -16.36 11.48 16.34
N LEU A 227 -16.10 10.19 16.13
CA LEU A 227 -16.73 9.43 15.05
C LEU A 227 -18.13 8.93 15.45
N SER A 228 -19.04 8.92 14.48
CA SER A 228 -20.34 8.27 14.66
C SER A 228 -20.17 6.75 14.85
N GLN A 229 -21.14 6.09 15.49
CA GLN A 229 -21.10 4.64 15.65
C GLN A 229 -21.09 3.92 14.29
N SER A 230 -21.78 4.46 13.28
CA SER A 230 -21.77 3.90 11.93
C SER A 230 -20.38 3.98 11.27
N THR A 231 -19.64 5.06 11.50
CA THR A 231 -18.29 5.23 10.98
C THR A 231 -17.30 4.28 11.66
N ILE A 232 -17.43 4.14 12.99
CA ILE A 232 -16.64 3.15 13.76
C ILE A 232 -16.87 1.74 13.22
N GLU A 233 -18.14 1.35 12.95
CA GLU A 233 -18.46 0.05 12.37
C GLU A 233 -17.85 -0.13 10.98
N LYS A 234 -17.89 0.90 10.11
CA LYS A 234 -17.27 0.83 8.78
C LYS A 234 -15.76 0.59 8.86
N ILE A 235 -15.06 1.38 9.67
CA ILE A 235 -13.61 1.21 9.86
C ILE A 235 -13.33 -0.19 10.46
N LYS A 236 -14.13 -0.64 11.42
CA LYS A 236 -13.99 -1.98 12.02
C LYS A 236 -14.15 -3.08 10.98
N ASP A 237 -15.16 -3.01 10.12
CA ASP A 237 -15.41 -4.00 9.08
C ASP A 237 -14.25 -4.03 8.08
N MET A 238 -13.75 -2.88 7.65
CA MET A 238 -12.55 -2.78 6.81
C MET A 238 -11.33 -3.40 7.49
N VAL A 239 -11.04 -3.07 8.76
CA VAL A 239 -9.91 -3.64 9.52
C VAL A 239 -10.02 -5.16 9.64
N LYS A 240 -11.24 -5.69 9.85
CA LYS A 240 -11.49 -7.14 9.89
C LYS A 240 -11.26 -7.80 8.54
N ASN A 241 -11.62 -7.13 7.45
CA ASN A 241 -11.29 -7.61 6.11
C ASN A 241 -9.77 -7.72 5.95
N LEU A 242 -9.02 -6.69 6.33
CA LEU A 242 -7.56 -6.70 6.28
C LEU A 242 -6.94 -7.81 7.15
N GLN A 243 -7.47 -8.08 8.35
CA GLN A 243 -7.02 -9.19 9.21
C GLN A 243 -7.13 -10.56 8.53
N GLY A 244 -8.12 -10.73 7.64
CA GLY A 244 -8.36 -11.98 6.91
C GLY A 244 -7.42 -12.21 5.74
N LEU A 245 -6.64 -11.21 5.34
CA LEU A 245 -5.76 -11.26 4.17
C LEU A 245 -4.37 -11.80 4.52
N ASP A 246 -3.68 -12.36 3.55
CA ASP A 246 -2.28 -12.79 3.66
C ASP A 246 -1.34 -11.58 3.50
N ILE A 247 -1.32 -10.74 4.52
CA ILE A 247 -0.48 -9.53 4.59
C ILE A 247 0.72 -9.82 5.50
N ASP A 248 1.92 -9.43 5.08
CA ASP A 248 3.11 -9.43 5.95
C ASP A 248 3.00 -8.32 7.01
N TRP A 249 2.25 -8.60 8.08
CA TRP A 249 2.06 -7.67 9.19
C TRP A 249 3.38 -7.27 9.87
N GLY A 250 4.38 -8.16 9.88
CA GLY A 250 5.71 -7.86 10.45
C GLY A 250 6.44 -6.83 9.62
N GLY A 251 6.51 -7.02 8.31
CA GLY A 251 7.09 -6.05 7.39
C GLY A 251 6.31 -4.74 7.37
N LEU A 252 4.98 -4.80 7.40
CA LEU A 252 4.13 -3.60 7.46
C LEU A 252 4.37 -2.77 8.72
N LYS A 253 4.52 -3.42 9.89
CA LYS A 253 4.85 -2.73 11.14
C LYS A 253 6.17 -1.95 11.03
N ASP A 254 7.21 -2.58 10.51
CA ASP A 254 8.52 -1.94 10.37
C ASP A 254 8.45 -0.71 9.45
N LYS A 255 7.60 -0.77 8.41
CA LYS A 255 7.34 0.33 7.48
C LYS A 255 6.58 1.49 8.15
N LEU A 256 5.48 1.20 8.84
CA LEU A 256 4.67 2.21 9.53
C LEU A 256 5.47 2.94 10.61
N GLN A 257 6.35 2.26 11.34
CA GLN A 257 7.24 2.87 12.35
C GLN A 257 8.41 3.66 11.73
N GLY A 258 8.82 3.37 10.50
CA GLY A 258 9.85 4.11 9.76
C GLY A 258 9.35 5.45 9.21
N ILE A 259 8.05 5.60 9.04
CA ILE A 259 7.43 6.85 8.61
C ILE A 259 7.27 7.72 9.85
N ASP A 260 8.10 8.75 9.96
CA ASP A 260 7.82 9.88 10.87
C ASP A 260 6.61 10.65 10.30
N ALA A 261 5.43 10.03 10.44
CA ALA A 261 4.15 10.59 10.05
C ALA A 261 3.95 11.86 10.89
N GLY A 262 4.51 12.96 10.42
CA GLY A 262 4.25 14.33 10.86
C GLY A 262 4.38 14.62 12.36
N GLY A 263 5.24 13.91 13.10
CA GLY A 263 5.53 14.23 14.50
C GLY A 263 4.42 13.87 15.50
N TRP A 264 3.42 13.01 15.17
CA TRP A 264 2.40 12.62 16.14
C TRP A 264 3.00 11.77 17.27
N PHE A 265 3.89 10.83 16.96
CA PHE A 265 4.63 10.05 17.96
C PHE A 265 5.44 10.96 18.88
N GLN A 266 6.08 12.01 18.33
CA GLN A 266 6.74 13.04 19.13
C GLN A 266 5.73 13.86 19.95
N ARG A 267 4.52 14.09 19.43
CA ARG A 267 3.44 14.75 20.20
C ARG A 267 2.92 13.86 21.31
N LEU A 268 2.72 12.56 21.07
CA LEU A 268 2.35 11.57 22.09
C LEU A 268 3.42 11.45 23.18
N VAL A 269 4.69 11.30 22.78
CA VAL A 269 5.83 11.25 23.73
C VAL A 269 5.94 12.55 24.52
N ASN A 270 5.68 13.70 23.92
CA ASN A 270 5.70 14.99 24.62
C ASN A 270 4.47 15.18 25.51
N TRP A 271 3.31 14.65 25.11
CA TRP A 271 2.10 14.64 25.92
C TRP A 271 2.25 13.74 27.14
N VAL A 272 2.74 12.52 26.98
CA VAL A 272 3.03 11.60 28.10
C VAL A 272 4.09 12.19 29.03
N LYS A 273 5.15 12.84 28.51
CA LYS A 273 6.16 13.53 29.32
C LYS A 273 5.64 14.75 30.06
N GLY A 274 4.51 15.32 29.62
CA GLY A 274 3.85 16.44 30.30
C GLY A 274 3.05 16.03 31.53
N PHE A 275 2.86 14.74 31.79
CA PHE A 275 2.17 14.19 32.95
C PHE A 275 3.11 13.71 34.07
N PHE A 276 4.42 13.76 33.85
CA PHE A 276 5.47 13.45 34.83
C PHE A 276 6.39 14.66 34.99
#